data_d69211dc257e08507a7035157d86400a
#
_entry.id   d69211dc257e08507a7035157d86400a
#
_cell.length_a   1.000
_cell.length_b   1.000
_cell.length_c   1.000
_cell.angle_alpha   90.00
_cell.angle_beta   90.00
_cell.angle_gamma   90.00
#
_symmetry.space_group_name_H-M   'P 1'
#
loop_
_entity.id
_entity.type
_entity.pdbx_description
1 polymer ?
#
loop_
_entity_poly.entity_id
_entity_poly.type
_entity_poly.pdbx_seq_one_letter_code
_entity_poly.pdbx_strand_id
1 'polypeptide(L)'
;MTDTDPKIPSLIRLARESGGTAPDPQPLDLGERVRELRKSRGWTLEQAATQAGLARSTLSKIENGQMSPTFEALKKLAVGLEISVPQLFTPPEDPRVSGRMTVTKSGEGQAHPTATYEHELLAGALTKKSMLPYRARVRARSFDEFDGWVRHDGEEFLYVLTGEIRFITEFYEPVDMRRGDSAYYDASMGHNVISTSPEDATILWVTSL
;
A
#
# COMPACT_ATOMS: atom_id res chain seq x y z
N MET A 1 -11.12 18.81 -22.45
CA MET A 1 -10.68 17.47 -22.07
C MET A 1 -10.31 17.56 -20.60
N THR A 2 -11.27 17.29 -19.73
CA THR A 2 -11.12 17.34 -18.28
C THR A 2 -10.64 15.97 -17.82
N ASP A 3 -9.40 15.95 -17.38
CA ASP A 3 -8.74 14.82 -16.73
C ASP A 3 -9.51 14.50 -15.44
N THR A 4 -10.32 13.44 -15.47
CA THR A 4 -11.04 12.96 -14.29
C THR A 4 -10.14 11.98 -13.59
N ASP A 5 -9.35 12.47 -12.67
CA ASP A 5 -8.55 11.68 -11.72
C ASP A 5 -9.47 10.62 -11.07
N PRO A 6 -9.14 9.33 -11.11
CA PRO A 6 -9.97 8.28 -10.53
C PRO A 6 -10.14 8.57 -9.03
N LYS A 7 -11.38 8.76 -8.60
CA LYS A 7 -11.73 9.08 -7.20
C LYS A 7 -11.25 7.93 -6.29
N ILE A 8 -10.09 8.11 -5.67
CA ILE A 8 -9.64 7.25 -4.58
C ILE A 8 -10.71 7.31 -3.49
N PRO A 9 -11.20 6.17 -2.95
CA PRO A 9 -12.13 6.18 -1.84
C PRO A 9 -11.65 7.12 -0.74
N SER A 10 -12.55 7.94 -0.22
CA SER A 10 -12.22 8.99 0.76
C SER A 10 -11.48 8.47 2.00
N LEU A 11 -11.71 7.19 2.35
CA LEU A 11 -11.04 6.51 3.46
C LEU A 11 -9.54 6.30 3.20
N ILE A 12 -9.17 5.85 2.01
CA ILE A 12 -7.76 5.64 1.62
C ILE A 12 -7.02 6.96 1.53
N ARG A 13 -7.67 7.99 1.01
CA ARG A 13 -7.14 9.35 0.99
C ARG A 13 -6.92 9.87 2.41
N LEU A 14 -7.90 9.73 3.30
CA LEU A 14 -7.76 10.08 4.71
C LEU A 14 -6.65 9.30 5.42
N ALA A 15 -6.50 8.00 5.13
CA ALA A 15 -5.43 7.19 5.70
C ALA A 15 -4.04 7.61 5.22
N ARG A 16 -3.92 8.07 3.98
CA ARG A 16 -2.68 8.65 3.44
C ARG A 16 -2.41 10.05 4.02
N GLU A 17 -3.44 10.86 4.23
CA GLU A 17 -3.34 12.22 4.77
C GLU A 17 -3.14 12.25 6.30
N SER A 18 -3.72 11.32 7.05
CA SER A 18 -3.56 11.23 8.52
C SER A 18 -2.23 10.57 8.98
N GLY A 19 -1.45 10.05 8.06
CA GLY A 19 -0.04 9.78 8.30
C GLY A 19 0.68 11.12 8.45
N GLY A 20 0.70 11.70 9.66
CA GLY A 20 1.14 13.05 10.02
C GLY A 20 2.23 13.61 9.11
N THR A 21 2.24 14.91 8.91
CA THR A 21 3.25 15.63 8.12
C THR A 21 4.60 14.98 8.31
N ALA A 22 4.95 14.10 7.35
CA ALA A 22 6.32 13.64 7.26
C ALA A 22 7.17 14.90 7.22
N PRO A 23 8.24 15.02 8.00
CA PRO A 23 9.19 16.10 7.82
C PRO A 23 9.50 16.09 6.32
N ASP A 24 9.46 17.28 5.71
CA ASP A 24 9.77 17.52 4.29
C ASP A 24 10.88 16.54 3.88
N PRO A 25 10.64 15.60 2.96
CA PRO A 25 11.59 14.54 2.72
C PRO A 25 12.90 15.22 2.33
N GLN A 26 13.88 15.18 3.24
CA GLN A 26 15.22 15.63 2.87
C GLN A 26 15.58 14.87 1.59
N PRO A 27 16.05 15.55 0.55
CA PRO A 27 16.38 14.89 -0.71
C PRO A 27 17.26 13.70 -0.39
N LEU A 28 16.77 12.50 -0.72
CA LEU A 28 17.50 11.27 -0.43
C LEU A 28 18.87 11.37 -1.11
N ASP A 29 19.95 11.33 -0.34
CA ASP A 29 21.28 11.21 -0.88
C ASP A 29 21.46 9.77 -1.41
N LEU A 30 21.33 9.63 -2.73
CA LEU A 30 21.47 8.34 -3.40
C LEU A 30 22.86 7.70 -3.13
N GLY A 31 23.90 8.51 -3.00
CA GLY A 31 25.24 8.01 -2.70
C GLY A 31 25.33 7.41 -1.32
N GLU A 32 24.76 8.08 -0.32
CA GLU A 32 24.67 7.56 1.04
C GLU A 32 23.81 6.29 1.08
N ARG A 33 22.67 6.28 0.38
CA ARG A 33 21.81 5.10 0.29
C ARG A 33 22.50 3.89 -0.33
N VAL A 34 23.23 4.05 -1.42
CA VAL A 34 24.01 2.97 -2.05
C VAL A 34 25.07 2.46 -1.09
N ARG A 35 25.75 3.36 -0.38
CA ARG A 35 26.76 3.01 0.64
C ARG A 35 26.16 2.22 1.80
N GLU A 36 24.99 2.59 2.30
CA GLU A 36 24.25 1.86 3.34
C GLU A 36 23.90 0.45 2.89
N LEU A 37 23.30 0.32 1.69
CA LEU A 37 22.93 -0.97 1.10
C LEU A 37 24.15 -1.88 0.90
N ARG A 38 25.28 -1.35 0.50
CA ARG A 38 26.54 -2.10 0.43
C ARG A 38 27.02 -2.55 1.80
N LYS A 39 27.05 -1.63 2.77
CA LYS A 39 27.51 -1.93 4.15
C LYS A 39 26.61 -2.93 4.85
N SER A 40 25.29 -2.86 4.66
CA SER A 40 24.35 -3.82 5.27
C SER A 40 24.60 -5.26 4.80
N ARG A 41 25.22 -5.45 3.63
CA ARG A 41 25.65 -6.74 3.10
C ARG A 41 27.07 -7.13 3.52
N GLY A 42 27.75 -6.30 4.27
CA GLY A 42 29.13 -6.52 4.66
C GLY A 42 30.14 -6.40 3.49
N TRP A 43 29.74 -5.79 2.37
CA TRP A 43 30.57 -5.76 1.17
C TRP A 43 31.59 -4.61 1.17
N THR A 44 32.79 -4.92 0.67
CA THR A 44 33.75 -3.90 0.29
C THR A 44 33.27 -3.17 -0.96
N LEU A 45 33.86 -2.00 -1.25
CA LEU A 45 33.57 -1.23 -2.46
C LEU A 45 33.86 -2.04 -3.73
N GLU A 46 34.92 -2.84 -3.72
CA GLU A 46 35.32 -3.73 -4.82
C GLU A 46 34.27 -4.82 -5.07
N GLN A 47 33.84 -5.48 -4.02
CA GLN A 47 32.80 -6.53 -4.12
C GLN A 47 31.49 -5.97 -4.68
N ALA A 48 31.01 -4.85 -4.17
CA ALA A 48 29.78 -4.24 -4.66
C ALA A 48 29.91 -3.76 -6.13
N ALA A 49 31.05 -3.20 -6.50
CA ALA A 49 31.31 -2.78 -7.88
C ALA A 49 31.29 -4.00 -8.84
N THR A 50 31.91 -5.10 -8.44
CA THR A 50 31.90 -6.35 -9.20
C THR A 50 30.51 -6.92 -9.36
N GLN A 51 29.72 -6.97 -8.28
CA GLN A 51 28.34 -7.46 -8.31
C GLN A 51 27.43 -6.59 -9.22
N ALA A 52 27.65 -5.29 -9.19
CA ALA A 52 26.90 -4.34 -10.02
C ALA A 52 27.43 -4.24 -11.47
N GLY A 53 28.53 -4.90 -11.82
CA GLY A 53 29.14 -4.75 -13.14
C GLY A 53 29.57 -3.29 -13.44
N LEU A 54 30.06 -2.58 -12.41
CA LEU A 54 30.57 -1.21 -12.47
C LEU A 54 32.07 -1.19 -12.14
N ALA A 55 32.77 -0.16 -12.66
CA ALA A 55 34.13 0.10 -12.19
C ALA A 55 34.10 0.57 -10.73
N ARG A 56 35.06 0.11 -9.91
CA ARG A 56 35.19 0.54 -8.50
C ARG A 56 35.24 2.06 -8.36
N SER A 57 35.97 2.75 -9.27
CA SER A 57 36.03 4.22 -9.26
C SER A 57 34.66 4.87 -9.53
N THR A 58 33.85 4.28 -10.40
CA THR A 58 32.49 4.75 -10.69
C THR A 58 31.61 4.62 -9.45
N LEU A 59 31.57 3.46 -8.81
CA LEU A 59 30.82 3.26 -7.58
C LEU A 59 31.27 4.20 -6.46
N SER A 60 32.58 4.39 -6.31
CA SER A 60 33.13 5.34 -5.33
C SER A 60 32.64 6.78 -5.57
N LYS A 61 32.62 7.23 -6.83
CA LYS A 61 32.12 8.58 -7.18
C LYS A 61 30.63 8.71 -6.90
N ILE A 62 29.83 7.68 -7.17
CA ILE A 62 28.39 7.66 -6.86
C ILE A 62 28.19 7.75 -5.35
N GLU A 63 28.84 6.89 -4.54
CA GLU A 63 28.72 6.88 -3.10
C GLU A 63 29.18 8.18 -2.40
N ASN A 64 30.02 8.95 -3.04
CA ASN A 64 30.52 10.23 -2.53
C ASN A 64 29.81 11.46 -3.14
N GLY A 65 28.73 11.26 -3.88
CA GLY A 65 27.98 12.35 -4.51
C GLY A 65 28.76 13.10 -5.60
N GLN A 66 29.88 12.54 -6.05
CA GLN A 66 30.77 13.17 -7.05
C GLN A 66 30.31 12.94 -8.50
N MET A 67 29.31 12.09 -8.69
CA MET A 67 28.74 11.76 -9.98
C MET A 67 27.29 11.32 -9.84
N SER A 68 26.41 11.90 -10.65
CA SER A 68 25.04 11.39 -10.81
C SER A 68 25.07 10.17 -11.73
N PRO A 69 24.56 9.00 -11.30
CA PRO A 69 24.54 7.82 -12.14
C PRO A 69 23.55 7.97 -13.29
N THR A 70 23.89 7.38 -14.43
CA THR A 70 22.94 7.20 -15.53
C THR A 70 21.87 6.17 -15.16
N PHE A 71 20.75 6.14 -15.89
CA PHE A 71 19.70 5.12 -15.68
C PHE A 71 20.24 3.69 -15.83
N GLU A 72 21.17 3.48 -16.76
CA GLU A 72 21.85 2.19 -16.92
C GLU A 72 22.68 1.81 -15.68
N ALA A 73 23.39 2.77 -15.09
CA ALA A 73 24.13 2.55 -13.85
C ALA A 73 23.19 2.26 -12.67
N LEU A 74 22.02 2.90 -12.59
CA LEU A 74 20.99 2.61 -11.59
C LEU A 74 20.46 1.18 -11.72
N LYS A 75 20.17 0.72 -12.94
CA LYS A 75 19.77 -0.68 -13.18
C LYS A 75 20.83 -1.67 -12.73
N LYS A 76 22.10 -1.43 -13.08
CA LYS A 76 23.23 -2.26 -12.68
C LYS A 76 23.38 -2.31 -11.16
N LEU A 77 23.25 -1.18 -10.48
CA LEU A 77 23.25 -1.11 -9.02
C LEU A 77 22.09 -1.90 -8.40
N ALA A 78 20.89 -1.73 -8.93
CA ALA A 78 19.71 -2.43 -8.45
C ALA A 78 19.88 -3.95 -8.58
N VAL A 79 20.30 -4.43 -9.74
CA VAL A 79 20.58 -5.86 -9.99
C VAL A 79 21.70 -6.37 -9.08
N GLY A 80 22.83 -5.67 -9.01
CA GLY A 80 23.95 -6.07 -8.17
C GLY A 80 23.67 -6.07 -6.68
N LEU A 81 22.75 -5.18 -6.24
CA LEU A 81 22.28 -5.11 -4.87
C LEU A 81 21.02 -5.97 -4.62
N GLU A 82 20.53 -6.73 -5.60
CA GLU A 82 19.34 -7.59 -5.50
C GLU A 82 18.11 -6.84 -4.96
N ILE A 83 17.87 -5.64 -5.50
CA ILE A 83 16.72 -4.79 -5.16
C ILE A 83 16.09 -4.22 -6.44
N SER A 84 14.91 -3.64 -6.33
CA SER A 84 14.31 -2.87 -7.43
C SER A 84 14.91 -1.46 -7.53
N VAL A 85 14.86 -0.84 -8.73
CA VAL A 85 15.33 0.54 -8.91
C VAL A 85 14.64 1.52 -7.96
N PRO A 86 13.30 1.46 -7.72
CA PRO A 86 12.65 2.31 -6.72
C PRO A 86 13.24 2.18 -5.31
N GLN A 87 13.68 1.00 -4.89
CA GLN A 87 14.28 0.79 -3.56
C GLN A 87 15.62 1.50 -3.36
N LEU A 88 16.31 1.91 -4.44
CA LEU A 88 17.47 2.81 -4.35
C LEU A 88 17.09 4.20 -3.82
N PHE A 89 15.83 4.61 -4.02
CA PHE A 89 15.31 5.92 -3.66
C PHE A 89 14.35 5.88 -2.46
N THR A 90 14.17 4.70 -1.86
CA THR A 90 13.34 4.54 -0.65
C THR A 90 14.25 4.61 0.57
N PRO A 91 13.92 5.45 1.58
CA PRO A 91 14.66 5.44 2.83
C PRO A 91 14.72 4.02 3.43
N PRO A 92 15.80 3.66 4.14
CA PRO A 92 15.84 2.38 4.84
C PRO A 92 14.63 2.30 5.77
N GLU A 93 13.92 1.19 5.76
CA GLU A 93 12.99 0.90 6.85
C GLU A 93 13.80 0.92 8.14
N ASP A 94 13.42 1.77 9.10
CA ASP A 94 14.12 1.85 10.36
C ASP A 94 13.97 0.50 11.10
N PRO A 95 15.02 -0.33 11.19
CA PRO A 95 14.93 -1.63 11.85
C PRO A 95 14.59 -1.51 13.33
N ARG A 96 14.63 -0.27 13.89
CA ARG A 96 14.22 0.03 15.27
C ARG A 96 12.71 0.12 15.45
N VAL A 97 11.93 -0.01 14.37
CA VAL A 97 10.46 -0.05 14.42
C VAL A 97 9.91 -1.49 14.44
N SER A 98 10.72 -2.47 14.83
CA SER A 98 10.22 -3.81 15.13
C SER A 98 9.45 -3.77 16.47
N GLY A 99 8.28 -4.42 16.52
CA GLY A 99 7.48 -4.53 17.74
C GLY A 99 6.41 -3.45 17.91
N ARG A 100 6.05 -2.69 16.86
CA ARG A 100 4.89 -1.79 16.91
C ARG A 100 3.61 -2.59 17.11
N MET A 101 2.80 -2.15 18.05
CA MET A 101 1.50 -2.76 18.32
C MET A 101 0.48 -1.67 18.63
N THR A 102 -0.75 -1.87 18.15
CA THR A 102 -1.93 -1.13 18.60
C THR A 102 -3.10 -2.09 18.75
N VAL A 103 -3.97 -1.77 19.66
CA VAL A 103 -5.22 -2.51 19.89
C VAL A 103 -6.37 -1.54 19.71
N THR A 104 -7.29 -1.84 18.81
CA THR A 104 -8.57 -1.14 18.70
C THR A 104 -9.64 -2.05 19.33
N LYS A 105 -10.20 -1.64 20.45
CA LYS A 105 -11.28 -2.40 21.07
C LYS A 105 -12.58 -2.23 20.28
N SER A 106 -13.53 -3.13 20.51
CA SER A 106 -14.84 -3.09 19.85
C SER A 106 -15.53 -1.74 20.08
N GLY A 107 -15.91 -1.08 18.99
CA GLY A 107 -16.57 0.24 19.03
C GLY A 107 -15.62 1.44 19.22
N GLU A 108 -14.31 1.23 19.33
CA GLU A 108 -13.32 2.31 19.45
C GLU A 108 -12.65 2.67 18.11
N GLY A 109 -13.05 2.04 17.01
CA GLY A 109 -12.55 2.38 15.67
C GLY A 109 -13.04 3.76 15.23
N GLN A 110 -12.28 4.40 14.37
CA GLN A 110 -12.66 5.68 13.80
C GLN A 110 -13.74 5.48 12.72
N ALA A 111 -14.95 6.00 12.98
CA ALA A 111 -16.06 5.89 12.05
C ALA A 111 -15.88 6.80 10.84
N HIS A 112 -16.20 6.28 9.66
CA HIS A 112 -16.23 7.04 8.41
C HIS A 112 -17.46 6.58 7.57
N PRO A 113 -18.65 7.15 7.83
CA PRO A 113 -19.85 6.78 7.10
C PRO A 113 -19.88 7.39 5.70
N THR A 114 -20.33 6.61 4.74
CA THR A 114 -20.67 7.03 3.37
C THR A 114 -22.13 6.65 3.07
N ALA A 115 -22.64 6.96 1.90
CA ALA A 115 -23.98 6.55 1.49
C ALA A 115 -24.08 5.01 1.38
N THR A 116 -23.06 4.35 0.85
CA THR A 116 -23.03 2.93 0.52
C THR A 116 -22.42 2.05 1.62
N TYR A 117 -21.51 2.61 2.41
CA TYR A 117 -20.80 1.90 3.48
C TYR A 117 -20.72 2.73 4.75
N GLU A 118 -20.68 2.05 5.87
CA GLU A 118 -20.26 2.64 7.14
C GLU A 118 -18.97 1.97 7.58
N HIS A 119 -17.86 2.68 7.33
CA HIS A 119 -16.53 2.18 7.65
C HIS A 119 -16.16 2.48 9.09
N GLU A 120 -15.43 1.57 9.70
CA GLU A 120 -14.76 1.74 10.99
C GLU A 120 -13.29 1.40 10.81
N LEU A 121 -12.44 2.43 10.81
CA LEU A 121 -11.00 2.27 10.64
C LEU A 121 -10.38 1.65 11.89
N LEU A 122 -9.69 0.54 11.71
CA LEU A 122 -8.96 -0.17 12.77
C LEU A 122 -7.48 0.24 12.75
N ALA A 123 -6.79 0.04 13.90
CA ALA A 123 -5.38 0.40 14.04
C ALA A 123 -5.08 1.87 13.69
N GLY A 124 -6.01 2.79 13.97
CA GLY A 124 -5.89 4.22 13.67
C GLY A 124 -4.71 4.90 14.34
N ALA A 125 -4.28 4.42 15.51
CA ALA A 125 -3.16 4.98 16.26
C ALA A 125 -1.78 4.70 15.64
N LEU A 126 -1.66 3.73 14.72
CA LEU A 126 -0.41 3.46 14.02
C LEU A 126 -0.29 4.30 12.76
N THR A 127 0.83 5.00 12.64
CA THR A 127 1.28 5.68 11.41
C THR A 127 2.18 4.77 10.58
N LYS A 128 2.45 5.11 9.31
CA LYS A 128 3.35 4.37 8.40
C LYS A 128 3.02 2.87 8.35
N LYS A 129 1.75 2.54 8.18
CA LYS A 129 1.28 1.16 7.96
C LYS A 129 1.45 0.78 6.50
N SER A 130 1.70 -0.50 6.22
CA SER A 130 1.63 -1.08 4.87
C SER A 130 0.26 -1.68 4.54
N MET A 131 -0.63 -1.76 5.52
CA MET A 131 -2.01 -2.23 5.34
C MET A 131 -2.98 -1.34 6.11
N LEU A 132 -4.17 -1.18 5.55
CA LEU A 132 -5.30 -0.46 6.14
C LEU A 132 -6.41 -1.46 6.46
N PRO A 133 -6.49 -1.98 7.69
CA PRO A 133 -7.62 -2.79 8.11
C PRO A 133 -8.80 -1.91 8.52
N TYR A 134 -9.98 -2.26 8.07
CA TYR A 134 -11.23 -1.62 8.50
C TYR A 134 -12.39 -2.59 8.45
N ARG A 135 -13.36 -2.35 9.31
CA ARG A 135 -14.65 -3.02 9.28
C ARG A 135 -15.60 -2.16 8.46
N ALA A 136 -16.36 -2.76 7.57
CA ALA A 136 -17.36 -2.05 6.79
C ALA A 136 -18.74 -2.71 6.99
N ARG A 137 -19.72 -1.91 7.40
CA ARG A 137 -21.13 -2.28 7.31
C ARG A 137 -21.61 -1.89 5.90
N VAL A 138 -22.04 -2.87 5.13
CA VAL A 138 -22.46 -2.73 3.75
C VAL A 138 -23.93 -2.31 3.72
N ARG A 139 -24.21 -1.07 3.35
CA ARG A 139 -25.55 -0.49 3.30
C ARG A 139 -26.17 -0.61 1.91
N ALA A 140 -25.35 -0.52 0.87
CA ALA A 140 -25.78 -0.62 -0.52
C ALA A 140 -26.48 -1.97 -0.80
N ARG A 141 -27.57 -1.92 -1.55
CA ARG A 141 -28.41 -3.06 -1.96
C ARG A 141 -28.35 -3.30 -3.47
N SER A 142 -27.91 -2.32 -4.24
CA SER A 142 -27.76 -2.44 -5.68
C SER A 142 -26.50 -1.72 -6.15
N PHE A 143 -26.02 -2.09 -7.35
CA PHE A 143 -24.89 -1.44 -8.00
C PHE A 143 -25.17 0.04 -8.32
N ASP A 144 -26.42 0.38 -8.57
CA ASP A 144 -26.84 1.74 -8.97
C ASP A 144 -26.71 2.77 -7.83
N GLU A 145 -26.48 2.32 -6.60
CA GLU A 145 -26.21 3.21 -5.47
C GLU A 145 -24.77 3.74 -5.44
N PHE A 146 -23.92 3.26 -6.35
CA PHE A 146 -22.54 3.71 -6.48
C PHE A 146 -22.38 4.68 -7.67
N ASP A 147 -21.47 5.62 -7.56
CA ASP A 147 -21.06 6.51 -8.66
C ASP A 147 -20.18 5.78 -9.71
N GLY A 148 -20.38 4.46 -9.90
CA GLY A 148 -19.60 3.60 -10.75
C GLY A 148 -18.63 2.69 -9.99
N TRP A 149 -17.61 2.20 -10.68
CA TRP A 149 -16.64 1.29 -10.11
C TRP A 149 -15.70 1.96 -9.11
N VAL A 150 -15.50 1.34 -7.96
CA VAL A 150 -14.40 1.67 -7.05
C VAL A 150 -13.12 1.05 -7.61
N ARG A 151 -12.04 1.85 -7.67
CA ARG A 151 -10.72 1.42 -8.11
C ARG A 151 -9.66 2.18 -7.33
N HIS A 152 -8.57 1.53 -7.00
CA HIS A 152 -7.36 2.16 -6.45
C HIS A 152 -6.15 1.24 -6.60
N ASP A 153 -4.96 1.77 -6.39
CA ASP A 153 -3.74 0.97 -6.38
C ASP A 153 -3.71 0.00 -5.20
N GLY A 154 -2.98 -1.10 -5.37
CA GLY A 154 -2.73 -2.09 -4.36
C GLY A 154 -3.67 -3.30 -4.45
N GLU A 155 -3.68 -4.05 -3.38
CA GLU A 155 -4.40 -5.31 -3.25
C GLU A 155 -5.35 -5.24 -2.07
N GLU A 156 -6.42 -6.01 -2.11
CA GLU A 156 -7.39 -6.08 -1.03
C GLU A 156 -7.71 -7.51 -0.62
N PHE A 157 -7.91 -7.67 0.67
CA PHE A 157 -8.48 -8.88 1.27
C PHE A 157 -9.80 -8.54 1.94
N LEU A 158 -10.86 -9.26 1.58
CA LEU A 158 -12.21 -9.14 2.13
C LEU A 158 -12.59 -10.43 2.85
N TYR A 159 -13.21 -10.31 4.03
CA TYR A 159 -13.74 -11.43 4.79
C TYR A 159 -15.14 -11.09 5.32
N VAL A 160 -16.15 -11.95 5.09
CA VAL A 160 -17.51 -11.73 5.55
C VAL A 160 -17.65 -12.12 7.03
N LEU A 161 -17.92 -11.14 7.88
CA LEU A 161 -18.11 -11.33 9.32
C LEU A 161 -19.55 -11.71 9.66
N THR A 162 -20.53 -11.02 9.08
CA THR A 162 -21.97 -11.29 9.28
C THR A 162 -22.76 -10.96 8.03
N GLY A 163 -23.93 -11.61 7.89
CA GLY A 163 -24.81 -11.41 6.74
C GLY A 163 -24.32 -12.08 5.46
N GLU A 164 -24.87 -11.65 4.36
CA GLU A 164 -24.55 -12.11 3.00
C GLU A 164 -24.30 -10.91 2.11
N ILE A 165 -23.36 -11.04 1.19
CA ILE A 165 -22.96 -10.01 0.23
C ILE A 165 -22.94 -10.57 -1.17
N ARG A 166 -23.06 -9.68 -2.15
CA ARG A 166 -22.64 -9.94 -3.53
C ARG A 166 -21.42 -9.10 -3.83
N PHE A 167 -20.32 -9.79 -4.14
CA PHE A 167 -19.08 -9.16 -4.61
C PHE A 167 -19.13 -9.04 -6.12
N ILE A 168 -19.10 -7.81 -6.62
CA ILE A 168 -19.25 -7.46 -8.03
C ILE A 168 -17.91 -6.90 -8.49
N THR A 169 -17.36 -7.48 -9.54
CA THR A 169 -16.09 -7.05 -10.13
C THR A 169 -16.24 -6.85 -11.65
N GLU A 170 -15.35 -6.06 -12.21
CA GLU A 170 -15.40 -5.71 -13.62
C GLU A 170 -15.13 -6.89 -14.58
N PHE A 171 -14.27 -7.82 -14.14
CA PHE A 171 -13.75 -8.88 -15.02
C PHE A 171 -14.30 -10.27 -14.72
N TYR A 172 -15.04 -10.43 -13.63
CA TYR A 172 -15.59 -11.72 -13.23
C TYR A 172 -17.10 -11.60 -12.98
N GLU A 173 -17.81 -12.73 -13.14
CA GLU A 173 -19.20 -12.83 -12.74
C GLU A 173 -19.36 -12.50 -11.24
N PRO A 174 -20.47 -11.84 -10.87
CA PRO A 174 -20.75 -11.54 -9.47
C PRO A 174 -20.77 -12.81 -8.60
N VAL A 175 -20.15 -12.74 -7.43
CA VAL A 175 -20.04 -13.86 -6.49
C VAL A 175 -20.85 -13.57 -5.25
N ASP A 176 -21.80 -14.45 -4.91
CA ASP A 176 -22.51 -14.41 -3.64
C ASP A 176 -21.62 -15.03 -2.55
N MET A 177 -21.43 -14.30 -1.46
CA MET A 177 -20.58 -14.69 -0.34
C MET A 177 -21.34 -14.54 0.97
N ARG A 178 -21.10 -15.47 1.89
CA ARG A 178 -21.72 -15.53 3.21
C ARG A 178 -20.66 -15.51 4.30
N ARG A 179 -21.13 -15.44 5.55
CA ARG A 179 -20.24 -15.47 6.72
C ARG A 179 -19.20 -16.59 6.63
N GLY A 180 -17.93 -16.20 6.77
CA GLY A 180 -16.78 -17.09 6.70
C GLY A 180 -16.09 -17.14 5.34
N ASP A 181 -16.75 -16.65 4.29
CA ASP A 181 -16.15 -16.56 2.96
C ASP A 181 -15.18 -15.37 2.86
N SER A 182 -14.19 -15.48 1.99
CA SER A 182 -13.19 -14.43 1.76
C SER A 182 -12.83 -14.30 0.29
N ALA A 183 -12.37 -13.12 -0.08
CA ALA A 183 -11.84 -12.82 -1.40
C ALA A 183 -10.51 -12.07 -1.27
N TYR A 184 -9.60 -12.31 -2.22
CA TYR A 184 -8.37 -11.56 -2.41
C TYR A 184 -8.31 -11.12 -3.86
N TYR A 185 -8.00 -9.86 -4.14
CA TYR A 185 -8.03 -9.31 -5.49
C TYR A 185 -7.17 -8.05 -5.63
N ASP A 186 -6.81 -7.76 -6.90
CA ASP A 186 -6.16 -6.52 -7.27
C ASP A 186 -7.18 -5.37 -7.26
N ALA A 187 -6.97 -4.37 -6.42
CA ALA A 187 -7.90 -3.26 -6.25
C ALA A 187 -7.93 -2.27 -7.43
N SER A 188 -7.01 -2.39 -8.38
CA SER A 188 -7.05 -1.70 -9.67
C SER A 188 -8.17 -2.19 -10.60
N MET A 189 -8.65 -3.44 -10.39
CA MET A 189 -9.88 -3.94 -11.01
C MET A 189 -11.10 -3.26 -10.38
N GLY A 190 -12.04 -2.81 -11.21
CA GLY A 190 -13.31 -2.25 -10.73
C GLY A 190 -14.04 -3.24 -9.83
N HIS A 191 -14.39 -2.80 -8.61
CA HIS A 191 -15.02 -3.65 -7.62
C HIS A 191 -16.02 -2.87 -6.75
N ASN A 192 -17.12 -3.53 -6.38
CA ASN A 192 -18.13 -3.02 -5.44
C ASN A 192 -18.72 -4.19 -4.66
N VAL A 193 -19.23 -3.92 -3.46
CA VAL A 193 -19.89 -4.91 -2.62
C VAL A 193 -21.25 -4.40 -2.22
N ILE A 194 -22.27 -5.23 -2.39
CA ILE A 194 -23.64 -4.97 -1.91
C ILE A 194 -24.06 -6.00 -0.88
N SER A 195 -24.95 -5.62 0.02
CA SER A 195 -25.56 -6.55 0.97
C SER A 195 -26.80 -7.20 0.35
N THR A 196 -26.90 -8.52 0.45
CA THR A 196 -28.02 -9.32 -0.05
C THR A 196 -28.90 -9.88 1.08
N SER A 197 -28.42 -9.85 2.31
CA SER A 197 -29.22 -10.22 3.49
C SER A 197 -30.20 -9.12 3.89
N PRO A 198 -31.31 -9.44 4.62
CA PRO A 198 -32.29 -8.45 5.07
C PRO A 198 -31.68 -7.32 5.89
N GLU A 199 -30.72 -7.63 6.77
CA GLU A 199 -29.95 -6.68 7.52
C GLU A 199 -28.63 -6.37 6.80
N ASP A 200 -28.00 -5.24 7.15
CA ASP A 200 -26.71 -4.87 6.57
C ASP A 200 -25.63 -5.89 6.92
N ALA A 201 -24.97 -6.41 5.93
CA ALA A 201 -23.84 -7.30 6.12
C ALA A 201 -22.64 -6.51 6.68
N THR A 202 -21.77 -7.21 7.40
CA THR A 202 -20.53 -6.64 7.93
C THR A 202 -19.35 -7.44 7.39
N ILE A 203 -18.36 -6.76 6.89
CA ILE A 203 -17.13 -7.34 6.34
C ILE A 203 -15.90 -6.75 7.04
N LEU A 204 -14.85 -7.54 7.12
CA LEU A 204 -13.49 -7.05 7.36
C LEU A 204 -12.84 -6.82 6.00
N TRP A 205 -12.28 -5.63 5.82
CA TRP A 205 -11.55 -5.25 4.62
C TRP A 205 -10.13 -4.86 4.99
N VAL A 206 -9.16 -5.32 4.22
CA VAL A 206 -7.75 -4.97 4.41
C VAL A 206 -7.19 -4.54 3.06
N THR A 207 -6.82 -3.29 2.94
CA THR A 207 -6.22 -2.70 1.74
C THR A 207 -4.72 -2.54 1.94
N SER A 208 -3.90 -2.91 0.97
CA SER A 208 -2.46 -2.56 0.94
C SER A 208 -2.28 -1.07 0.63
N LEU A 209 -1.27 -0.41 1.24
CA LEU A 209 -1.01 1.03 1.12
C LEU A 209 0.24 1.31 0.30
#